data_00dc0205ece01fd8696e3b08a4c74429
#
_entry.id   00dc0205ece01fd8696e3b08a4c74429
#
_cell.length_a   1.000
_cell.length_b   1.000
_cell.length_c   1.000
_cell.angle_alpha   90.00
_cell.angle_beta   90.00
_cell.angle_gamma   90.00
#
_symmetry.space_group_name_H-M   'P 1'
#
loop_
_entity.id
_entity.type
_entity.pdbx_description
1 polymer ?
#
loop_
_entity_poly.entity_id
_entity_poly.type
_entity_poly.pdbx_seq_one_letter_code
_entity_poly.pdbx_strand_id
1 'polypeptide(L)'
;MRILIVTPAPPRSRSGNRVTALRWARLLRGVGHRVDVAEVFERQRCDLLLALHARRSFPSIERYRRLRPTAPLILALTGTDLYGDIHTDPEAAGALDLADRFILLQPHGLGELAP
;
A
#
# COMPACT_ATOMS: atom_id res chain seq x y z
N MET A 1 17.03 -5.32 2.63
CA MET A 1 16.16 -4.12 2.62
C MET A 1 15.13 -4.24 3.74
N ARG A 2 14.81 -3.14 4.36
CA ARG A 2 13.77 -3.10 5.39
C ARG A 2 12.48 -2.56 4.77
N ILE A 3 11.43 -3.37 4.77
CA ILE A 3 10.15 -3.05 4.14
C ILE A 3 9.08 -2.91 5.21
N LEU A 4 8.30 -1.84 5.14
CA LEU A 4 7.10 -1.70 5.96
C LEU A 4 5.88 -1.90 5.06
N ILE A 5 5.03 -2.86 5.42
CA ILE A 5 3.75 -3.06 4.74
C ILE A 5 2.68 -2.40 5.60
N VAL A 6 1.98 -1.44 5.02
CA VAL A 6 0.86 -0.78 5.68
C VAL A 6 -0.44 -1.39 5.17
N THR A 7 -1.21 -1.96 6.07
CA THR A 7 -2.53 -2.50 5.78
C THR A 7 -3.53 -1.87 6.75
N PRO A 8 -4.60 -1.26 6.25
CA PRO A 8 -5.57 -0.55 7.10
C PRO A 8 -6.46 -1.47 7.93
N ALA A 9 -6.24 -2.77 7.87
CA ALA A 9 -7.03 -3.74 8.62
C ALA A 9 -6.40 -4.02 9.98
N PRO A 10 -7.21 -4.14 11.07
CA PRO A 10 -6.69 -4.48 12.40
C PRO A 10 -5.92 -5.79 12.42
N PRO A 11 -4.98 -5.99 13.36
CA PRO A 11 -4.13 -7.19 13.41
C PRO A 11 -4.88 -8.52 13.41
N ARG A 12 -6.08 -8.58 13.98
CA ARG A 12 -6.88 -9.81 14.03
C ARG A 12 -7.98 -9.86 12.97
N SER A 13 -7.95 -8.93 12.03
CA SER A 13 -8.94 -8.89 10.96
C SER A 13 -8.73 -10.03 9.97
N ARG A 14 -9.83 -10.55 9.43
CA ARG A 14 -9.81 -11.54 8.36
C ARG A 14 -10.02 -10.89 7.00
N SER A 15 -9.86 -9.58 6.92
CA SER A 15 -10.01 -8.86 5.65
C SER A 15 -8.98 -9.34 4.62
N GLY A 16 -9.33 -9.21 3.34
CA GLY A 16 -8.42 -9.57 2.25
C GLY A 16 -7.12 -8.81 2.29
N ASN A 17 -7.16 -7.54 2.69
CA ASN A 17 -5.95 -6.72 2.79
C ASN A 17 -4.99 -7.27 3.85
N ARG A 18 -5.51 -7.68 4.99
CA ARG A 18 -4.69 -8.23 6.06
C ARG A 18 -4.06 -9.56 5.65
N VAL A 19 -4.86 -10.42 5.04
CA VAL A 19 -4.38 -11.73 4.55
C VAL A 19 -3.28 -11.55 3.50
N THR A 20 -3.50 -10.64 2.56
CA THR A 20 -2.50 -10.33 1.53
C THR A 20 -1.22 -9.80 2.13
N ALA A 21 -1.32 -8.85 3.08
CA ALA A 21 -0.16 -8.26 3.73
C ALA A 21 0.69 -9.32 4.43
N LEU A 22 0.05 -10.22 5.17
CA LEU A 22 0.76 -11.27 5.88
C LEU A 22 1.42 -12.27 4.93
N ARG A 23 0.76 -12.60 3.83
CA ARG A 23 1.32 -13.47 2.80
C ARG A 23 2.56 -12.84 2.17
N TRP A 24 2.48 -11.59 1.79
CA TRP A 24 3.61 -10.88 1.18
C TRP A 24 4.76 -10.72 2.15
N ALA A 25 4.46 -10.44 3.42
CA ALA A 25 5.50 -10.35 4.44
C ALA A 25 6.29 -11.64 4.54
N ARG A 26 5.59 -12.78 4.52
CA ARG A 26 6.23 -14.09 4.58
C ARG A 26 7.12 -14.34 3.36
N LEU A 27 6.62 -14.02 2.15
CA LEU A 27 7.36 -14.22 0.93
C LEU A 27 8.63 -13.34 0.89
N LEU A 28 8.49 -12.08 1.27
CA LEU A 28 9.62 -11.15 1.26
C LEU A 28 10.67 -11.51 2.31
N ARG A 29 10.24 -11.97 3.48
CA ARG A 29 11.17 -12.45 4.50
C ARG A 29 11.91 -13.68 4.00
N GLY A 30 11.25 -14.53 3.22
CA GLY A 30 11.84 -15.74 2.64
C GLY A 30 12.98 -15.45 1.67
N VAL A 31 12.97 -14.26 1.04
CA VAL A 31 14.04 -13.86 0.14
C VAL A 31 15.05 -12.90 0.79
N GLY A 32 15.04 -12.81 2.11
CA GLY A 32 16.09 -12.12 2.87
C GLY A 32 15.79 -10.70 3.32
N HIS A 33 14.57 -10.20 3.14
CA HIS A 33 14.23 -8.85 3.60
C HIS A 33 13.71 -8.85 5.04
N ARG A 34 13.88 -7.73 5.72
CA ARG A 34 13.21 -7.47 6.98
C ARG A 34 11.87 -6.82 6.67
N VAL A 35 10.79 -7.39 7.20
CA VAL A 35 9.44 -6.90 6.89
C VAL A 35 8.65 -6.75 8.18
N ASP A 36 8.07 -5.57 8.35
CA ASP A 36 7.12 -5.27 9.41
C ASP A 36 5.76 -4.97 8.78
N VAL A 37 4.70 -5.32 9.49
CA VAL A 37 3.32 -5.05 9.04
C VAL A 37 2.66 -4.15 10.07
N ALA A 38 2.07 -3.04 9.63
CA ALA A 38 1.42 -2.07 10.50
C ALA A 38 0.12 -1.58 9.88
N GLU A 39 -0.78 -1.05 10.72
CA GLU A 39 -2.01 -0.44 10.23
C GLU A 39 -1.75 0.95 9.65
N VAL A 40 -0.79 1.67 10.21
CA VAL A 40 -0.45 3.01 9.78
C VAL A 40 1.05 3.20 9.79
N PHE A 41 1.52 4.11 8.94
CA PHE A 41 2.90 4.60 9.01
C PHE A 41 2.94 5.77 10.00
N GLU A 42 3.74 5.66 11.03
CA GLU A 42 3.95 6.76 11.96
C GLU A 42 5.31 7.41 11.73
N ARG A 43 6.37 6.67 11.97
CA ARG A 43 7.76 7.07 11.67
C ARG A 43 8.67 5.86 11.69
N GLN A 44 8.12 4.69 11.46
CA GLN A 44 8.89 3.45 11.48
C GLN A 44 10.01 3.51 10.45
N ARG A 45 11.15 2.98 10.84
CA ARG A 45 12.30 2.95 9.95
C ARG A 45 12.09 1.91 8.86
N CYS A 46 12.18 2.33 7.61
CA CYS A 46 12.08 1.43 6.47
C CYS A 46 12.74 2.03 5.24
N ASP A 47 13.14 1.17 4.34
CA ASP A 47 13.74 1.59 3.07
C ASP A 47 12.68 1.69 1.97
N LEU A 48 11.57 0.97 2.15
CA LEU A 48 10.47 0.92 1.20
C LEU A 48 9.16 0.85 1.95
N LEU A 49 8.18 1.64 1.55
CA LEU A 49 6.81 1.54 2.04
C LEU A 49 5.96 0.85 0.99
N LEU A 50 5.29 -0.24 1.39
CA LEU A 50 4.32 -0.94 0.57
C LEU A 50 2.95 -0.76 1.21
N ALA A 51 2.11 0.06 0.61
CA ALA A 51 0.81 0.40 1.15
C ALA A 51 -0.30 -0.33 0.40
N LEU A 52 -1.25 -0.91 1.13
CA LEU A 52 -2.42 -1.56 0.56
C LEU A 52 -3.63 -0.64 0.71
N HIS A 53 -4.42 -0.52 -0.36
CA HIS A 53 -5.64 0.28 -0.42
C HIS A 53 -5.38 1.78 -0.49
N ALA A 54 -5.70 2.39 -1.64
CA ALA A 54 -5.37 3.79 -1.91
C ALA A 54 -5.99 4.76 -0.90
N ARG A 55 -7.29 4.70 -0.70
CA ARG A 55 -7.98 5.65 0.18
C ARG A 55 -7.60 5.49 1.64
N ARG A 56 -7.68 4.25 2.14
CA ARG A 56 -7.45 4.00 3.57
C ARG A 56 -6.01 4.19 3.99
N SER A 57 -5.07 3.95 3.08
CA SER A 57 -3.65 4.14 3.36
C SER A 57 -3.16 5.54 3.03
N PHE A 58 -4.02 6.42 2.51
CA PHE A 58 -3.61 7.77 2.10
C PHE A 58 -2.91 8.56 3.21
N PRO A 59 -3.41 8.59 4.46
CA PRO A 59 -2.71 9.33 5.53
C PRO A 59 -1.28 8.82 5.75
N SER A 60 -1.07 7.52 5.68
CA SER A 60 0.26 6.92 5.82
C SER A 60 1.15 7.27 4.63
N ILE A 61 0.60 7.21 3.42
CA ILE A 61 1.32 7.52 2.17
C ILE A 61 1.75 8.98 2.19
N GLU A 62 0.85 9.89 2.54
CA GLU A 62 1.15 11.31 2.60
C GLU A 62 2.24 11.61 3.62
N ARG A 63 2.14 11.03 4.81
CA ARG A 63 3.13 11.23 5.87
C ARG A 63 4.50 10.69 5.45
N TYR A 64 4.53 9.51 4.86
CA TYR A 64 5.78 8.90 4.38
C TYR A 64 6.44 9.78 3.33
N ARG A 65 5.68 10.25 2.35
CA ARG A 65 6.22 11.09 1.28
C ARG A 65 6.72 12.43 1.81
N ARG A 66 6.06 12.98 2.81
CA ARG A 66 6.47 14.23 3.45
C ARG A 66 7.78 14.07 4.19
N LEU A 67 7.95 12.97 4.93
CA LEU A 67 9.16 12.70 5.70
C LEU A 67 10.31 12.20 4.83
N ARG A 68 10.01 11.53 3.73
CA ARG A 68 11.01 10.93 2.84
C ARG A 68 10.61 11.17 1.38
N PRO A 69 10.88 12.36 0.83
CA PRO A 69 10.40 12.73 -0.51
C PRO A 69 10.90 11.83 -1.64
N THR A 70 12.05 11.20 -1.48
CA THR A 70 12.65 10.38 -2.54
C THR A 70 12.70 8.89 -2.24
N ALA A 71 12.20 8.46 -1.09
CA ALA A 71 12.20 7.05 -0.74
C ALA A 71 11.14 6.27 -1.54
N PRO A 72 11.41 5.00 -1.90
CA PRO A 72 10.47 4.22 -2.69
C PRO A 72 9.14 4.00 -1.99
N LEU A 73 8.06 4.15 -2.74
CA LEU A 73 6.69 3.93 -2.28
C LEU A 73 5.95 3.10 -3.31
N ILE A 74 5.46 1.94 -2.90
CA ILE A 74 4.65 1.06 -3.74
C ILE A 74 3.23 1.01 -3.19
N LEU A 75 2.25 1.19 -4.07
CA LEU A 75 0.84 1.14 -3.71
C LEU A 75 0.22 -0.10 -4.33
N ALA A 76 -0.37 -0.95 -3.49
CA ALA A 76 -1.11 -2.12 -3.95
C ALA A 76 -2.59 -1.77 -4.00
N LEU A 77 -3.18 -1.90 -5.17
CA LEU A 77 -4.60 -1.61 -5.39
C LEU A 77 -5.40 -2.89 -5.27
N THR A 78 -6.40 -2.87 -4.41
CA THR A 78 -7.30 -3.99 -4.19
C THR A 78 -8.61 -3.72 -4.93
N GLY A 79 -9.55 -4.68 -4.90
CA GLY A 79 -10.78 -4.54 -5.70
C GLY A 79 -11.59 -3.30 -5.40
N THR A 80 -11.80 -2.99 -4.12
CA THR A 80 -12.64 -1.88 -3.72
C THR A 80 -12.10 -0.52 -4.17
N ASP A 81 -10.81 -0.27 -3.93
CA ASP A 81 -10.21 1.01 -4.30
C ASP A 81 -10.06 1.14 -5.80
N LEU A 82 -9.72 0.04 -6.51
CA LEU A 82 -9.49 0.08 -7.95
C LEU A 82 -10.77 0.32 -8.74
N TYR A 83 -11.87 -0.31 -8.36
CA TYR A 83 -13.12 -0.22 -9.12
C TYR A 83 -14.12 0.78 -8.57
N GLY A 84 -13.83 1.41 -7.45
CA GLY A 84 -14.72 2.36 -6.80
C GLY A 84 -14.04 3.66 -6.41
N ASP A 85 -13.24 3.61 -5.35
CA ASP A 85 -12.68 4.81 -4.71
C ASP A 85 -11.83 5.69 -5.65
N ILE A 86 -11.07 5.09 -6.56
CA ILE A 86 -10.19 5.84 -7.48
C ILE A 86 -10.98 6.87 -8.29
N HIS A 87 -12.21 6.52 -8.67
CA HIS A 87 -13.02 7.37 -9.55
C HIS A 87 -13.82 8.43 -8.79
N THR A 88 -14.00 8.27 -7.49
CA THR A 88 -14.91 9.13 -6.72
C THR A 88 -14.26 9.80 -5.51
N ASP A 89 -13.12 9.30 -5.04
CA ASP A 89 -12.51 9.77 -3.80
C ASP A 89 -11.20 10.52 -4.08
N PRO A 90 -11.11 11.82 -3.69
CA PRO A 90 -9.88 12.59 -3.92
C PRO A 90 -8.65 12.04 -3.21
N GLU A 91 -8.82 11.43 -2.04
CA GLU A 91 -7.68 10.86 -1.32
C GLU A 91 -7.13 9.63 -2.03
N ALA A 92 -8.01 8.80 -2.60
CA ALA A 92 -7.59 7.66 -3.38
C ALA A 92 -6.81 8.10 -4.62
N ALA A 93 -7.30 9.11 -5.31
CA ALA A 93 -6.60 9.68 -6.47
C ALA A 93 -5.27 10.31 -6.07
N GLY A 94 -5.23 11.00 -4.91
CA GLY A 94 -4.00 11.57 -4.38
C GLY A 94 -2.94 10.52 -4.05
N ALA A 95 -3.38 9.36 -3.56
CA ALA A 95 -2.45 8.26 -3.27
C ALA A 95 -1.78 7.76 -4.55
N LEU A 96 -2.51 7.71 -5.67
CA LEU A 96 -1.94 7.32 -6.95
C LEU A 96 -0.81 8.27 -7.37
N ASP A 97 -1.01 9.56 -7.16
CA ASP A 97 -0.01 10.57 -7.56
C ASP A 97 1.27 10.49 -6.74
N LEU A 98 1.18 10.02 -5.50
CA LEU A 98 2.34 9.97 -4.59
C LEU A 98 3.16 8.69 -4.70
N ALA A 99 2.60 7.63 -5.28
CA ALA A 99 3.29 6.35 -5.38
C ALA A 99 4.22 6.29 -6.58
N ASP A 100 5.35 5.59 -6.43
CA ASP A 100 6.31 5.38 -7.50
C ASP A 100 5.95 4.20 -8.38
N ARG A 101 5.33 3.18 -7.80
CA ARG A 101 4.96 1.95 -8.50
C ARG A 101 3.64 1.42 -7.96
N PHE A 102 2.96 0.61 -8.76
CA PHE A 102 1.67 0.03 -8.41
C PHE A 102 1.71 -1.49 -8.55
N ILE A 103 0.98 -2.16 -7.66
CA ILE A 103 0.70 -3.59 -7.78
C ILE A 103 -0.80 -3.72 -7.97
N LEU A 104 -1.22 -4.38 -9.03
CA LEU A 104 -2.63 -4.60 -9.34
C LEU A 104 -2.97 -6.06 -9.04
N LEU A 105 -3.99 -6.27 -8.23
CA LEU A 105 -4.43 -7.60 -7.84
C LEU A 105 -5.54 -8.14 -8.75
N GLN A 106 -6.08 -7.30 -9.63
CA GLN A 106 -7.13 -7.68 -10.58
C GLN A 106 -6.58 -7.70 -12.01
N PRO A 107 -6.87 -8.75 -12.80
CA PRO A 107 -6.35 -8.85 -14.18
C PRO A 107 -6.70 -7.66 -15.09
N HIS A 108 -7.85 -7.03 -14.86
CA HIS A 108 -8.32 -5.91 -15.69
C HIS A 108 -8.03 -4.54 -15.07
N GLY A 109 -7.23 -4.50 -14.01
CA GLY A 109 -6.96 -3.27 -13.26
C GLY A 109 -6.33 -2.16 -14.09
N LEU A 110 -5.52 -2.47 -15.09
CA LEU A 110 -4.87 -1.46 -15.93
C LEU A 110 -5.89 -0.59 -16.66
N GLY A 111 -7.01 -1.17 -17.09
CA GLY A 111 -8.07 -0.41 -17.75
C GLY A 111 -8.68 0.66 -16.85
N GLU A 112 -8.74 0.40 -15.55
CA GLU A 112 -9.29 1.36 -14.59
C GLU A 112 -8.35 2.52 -14.32
N LEU A 113 -7.06 2.36 -14.56
CA LEU A 113 -6.07 3.42 -14.35
C LEU A 113 -5.84 4.25 -15.60
N ALA A 114 -6.32 3.82 -16.77
CA ALA A 114 -6.16 4.56 -18.00
C ALA A 114 -6.94 5.87 -17.96
N PRO A 115 -6.37 6.98 -18.45
CA PRO A 115 -7.10 8.24 -18.53
C PRO A 115 -8.25 8.20 -19.52
#